data_f7d10679af55cd269758ff82d109b11b
#
_entry.id   f7d10679af55cd269758ff82d109b11b
#
_cell.length_a   1.000
_cell.length_b   1.000
_cell.length_c   1.000
_cell.angle_alpha   90.00
_cell.angle_beta   90.00
_cell.angle_gamma   90.00
#
_symmetry.space_group_name_H-M   'P 1'
#
loop_
_entity.id
_entity.type
_entity.pdbx_description
1 polymer ?
#
loop_
_entity_poly.entity_id
_entity_poly.type
_entity_poly.pdbx_seq_one_letter_code
_entity_poly.pdbx_strand_id
1 'polypeptide(L)'
;MWGNSPSANQDLISAVLGIGFAYAFGILLALGICSATSGGHFNPCVSITQVVFRGFPPLKAARYIVFQILGGYIACLLVYAQWRDLILAAEAALTAAGRLEEVQFTAMGTGGILALYAPPGAHLGLTFVNEFVTDFVLALAIWACLDPTNALVPPQAAPWVISFAYAMAIWGFATPGLAANAARDLGGRFAAMSLYGTKASGGTYAAIAALTSIPATLLAAFTYETMLMDSDRVLPRATLEFLAVHKHHRRQGEEPEAENHSHSDGKSSYTNGSGAGKTHIEALEHTPRV
;
A
#
# COMPACT_ATOMS: atom_id res chain seq x y z
N MET A 1 13.97 -15.52 19.35
CA MET A 1 14.05 -16.15 20.67
C MET A 1 13.31 -15.28 21.65
N TRP A 2 12.32 -15.83 22.30
CA TRP A 2 11.56 -15.14 23.36
C TRP A 2 12.49 -14.94 24.55
N GLY A 3 12.46 -13.78 25.17
CA GLY A 3 13.27 -13.50 26.36
C GLY A 3 12.88 -14.43 27.52
N ASN A 4 13.84 -14.80 28.34
CA ASN A 4 13.61 -15.73 29.45
C ASN A 4 12.88 -15.10 30.65
N SER A 5 12.52 -13.81 30.61
CA SER A 5 11.72 -13.16 31.66
C SER A 5 10.30 -12.84 31.19
N PRO A 6 9.29 -13.01 32.06
CA PRO A 6 7.90 -12.67 31.73
C PRO A 6 7.72 -11.18 31.31
N SER A 7 8.45 -10.26 31.89
CA SER A 7 8.43 -8.84 31.55
C SER A 7 8.95 -8.58 30.15
N ALA A 8 10.07 -9.17 29.73
CA ALA A 8 10.61 -9.00 28.39
C ALA A 8 9.66 -9.54 27.30
N ASN A 9 8.95 -10.60 27.58
CA ASN A 9 7.94 -11.14 26.65
C ASN A 9 6.70 -10.22 26.58
N GLN A 10 6.27 -9.63 27.68
CA GLN A 10 5.19 -8.64 27.68
C GLN A 10 5.56 -7.39 26.90
N ASP A 11 6.77 -6.88 27.09
CA ASP A 11 7.25 -5.70 26.34
C ASP A 11 7.30 -5.97 24.83
N LEU A 12 7.77 -7.15 24.42
CA LEU A 12 7.79 -7.55 23.02
C LEU A 12 6.38 -7.68 22.41
N ILE A 13 5.45 -8.31 23.12
CA ILE A 13 4.05 -8.46 22.68
C ILE A 13 3.42 -7.06 22.51
N SER A 14 3.61 -6.18 23.50
CA SER A 14 3.08 -4.82 23.46
C SER A 14 3.66 -4.02 22.30
N ALA A 15 4.96 -4.15 22.04
CA ALA A 15 5.62 -3.50 20.90
C ALA A 15 5.06 -4.00 19.55
N VAL A 16 4.91 -5.30 19.37
CA VAL A 16 4.38 -5.90 18.12
C VAL A 16 2.93 -5.47 17.90
N LEU A 17 2.10 -5.45 18.95
CA LEU A 17 0.72 -4.96 18.87
C LEU A 17 0.69 -3.48 18.47
N GLY A 18 1.52 -2.64 19.09
CA GLY A 18 1.63 -1.22 18.79
C GLY A 18 2.05 -0.97 17.34
N ILE A 19 3.03 -1.71 16.84
CA ILE A 19 3.50 -1.63 15.45
C ILE A 19 2.38 -2.01 14.48
N GLY A 20 1.67 -3.12 14.71
CA GLY A 20 0.57 -3.55 13.84
C GLY A 20 -0.55 -2.53 13.76
N PHE A 21 -0.97 -1.93 14.87
CA PHE A 21 -1.96 -0.85 14.86
C PHE A 21 -1.44 0.42 14.16
N ALA A 22 -0.18 0.80 14.37
CA ALA A 22 0.41 1.94 13.68
C ALA A 22 0.40 1.75 12.16
N TYR A 23 0.72 0.55 11.66
CA TYR A 23 0.60 0.21 10.24
C TYR A 23 -0.86 0.26 9.78
N ALA A 24 -1.80 -0.35 10.51
CA ALA A 24 -3.20 -0.35 10.12
C ALA A 24 -3.75 1.07 9.97
N PHE A 25 -3.59 1.92 10.98
CA PHE A 25 -4.11 3.28 10.92
C PHE A 25 -3.35 4.17 9.92
N GLY A 26 -2.03 3.99 9.77
CA GLY A 26 -1.25 4.69 8.77
C GLY A 26 -1.69 4.37 7.34
N ILE A 27 -1.91 3.10 7.03
CA ILE A 27 -2.40 2.65 5.72
C ILE A 27 -3.83 3.10 5.49
N LEU A 28 -4.70 2.99 6.49
CA LEU A 28 -6.09 3.45 6.42
C LEU A 28 -6.17 4.94 6.08
N LEU A 29 -5.39 5.76 6.77
CA LEU A 29 -5.32 7.20 6.53
C LEU A 29 -4.79 7.50 5.12
N ALA A 30 -3.71 6.83 4.70
CA ALA A 30 -3.13 6.99 3.37
C ALA A 30 -4.12 6.60 2.27
N LEU A 31 -4.82 5.47 2.42
CA LEU A 31 -5.88 5.05 1.49
C LEU A 31 -7.03 6.07 1.45
N GLY A 32 -7.47 6.56 2.61
CA GLY A 32 -8.53 7.56 2.70
C GLY A 32 -8.19 8.87 1.97
N ILE A 33 -6.93 9.30 2.03
CA ILE A 33 -6.47 10.53 1.39
C ILE A 33 -6.22 10.34 -0.11
N CYS A 34 -5.60 9.21 -0.52
CA CYS A 34 -5.00 9.09 -1.84
C CYS A 34 -5.76 8.19 -2.81
N SER A 35 -6.70 7.34 -2.35
CA SER A 35 -7.36 6.37 -3.23
C SER A 35 -8.12 7.02 -4.38
N ALA A 36 -8.78 8.15 -4.13
CA ALA A 36 -9.52 8.88 -5.17
C ALA A 36 -8.62 9.41 -6.30
N THR A 37 -7.36 9.75 -6.00
CA THR A 37 -6.43 10.34 -6.96
C THR A 37 -5.50 9.33 -7.62
N SER A 38 -5.00 8.35 -6.86
CA SER A 38 -3.97 7.41 -7.33
C SER A 38 -4.38 5.94 -7.30
N GLY A 39 -5.56 5.63 -6.78
CA GLY A 39 -5.98 4.24 -6.54
C GLY A 39 -5.30 3.59 -5.32
N GLY A 40 -4.41 4.30 -4.60
CA GLY A 40 -3.83 3.83 -3.35
C GLY A 40 -2.93 2.60 -3.47
N HIS A 41 -2.12 2.47 -4.53
CA HIS A 41 -1.27 1.28 -4.71
C HIS A 41 -0.22 1.12 -3.62
N PHE A 42 0.51 2.20 -3.30
CA PHE A 42 1.56 2.31 -2.27
C PHE A 42 2.66 1.23 -2.26
N ASN A 43 2.59 0.27 -3.15
CA ASN A 43 3.49 -0.88 -3.23
C ASN A 43 3.78 -1.22 -4.70
N PRO A 44 5.05 -1.38 -5.10
CA PRO A 44 5.42 -1.76 -6.47
C PRO A 44 4.77 -3.05 -6.94
N CYS A 45 4.66 -4.07 -6.09
CA CYS A 45 4.05 -5.33 -6.48
C CYS A 45 2.56 -5.17 -6.84
N VAL A 46 1.81 -4.32 -6.11
CA VAL A 46 0.43 -3.98 -6.46
C VAL A 46 0.38 -3.28 -7.82
N SER A 47 1.27 -2.30 -8.06
CA SER A 47 1.31 -1.58 -9.35
C SER A 47 1.62 -2.51 -10.52
N ILE A 48 2.58 -3.43 -10.35
CA ILE A 48 2.94 -4.44 -11.37
C ILE A 48 1.76 -5.38 -11.62
N THR A 49 1.13 -5.88 -10.58
CA THR A 49 0.01 -6.82 -10.68
C THR A 49 -1.21 -6.17 -11.34
N GLN A 50 -1.48 -4.88 -11.07
CA GLN A 50 -2.51 -4.11 -11.77
C GLN A 50 -2.21 -3.96 -13.28
N VAL A 51 -0.93 -3.88 -13.69
CA VAL A 51 -0.55 -3.91 -15.11
C VAL A 51 -0.92 -5.24 -15.73
N VAL A 52 -0.58 -6.35 -15.08
CA VAL A 52 -0.77 -7.70 -15.62
C VAL A 52 -2.24 -8.10 -15.68
N PHE A 53 -3.02 -7.85 -14.63
CA PHE A 53 -4.38 -8.38 -14.49
C PHE A 53 -5.50 -7.36 -14.76
N ARG A 54 -5.23 -6.07 -14.65
CA ARG A 54 -6.26 -5.02 -14.76
C ARG A 54 -6.01 -4.00 -15.88
N GLY A 55 -4.98 -4.22 -16.71
CA GLY A 55 -4.66 -3.32 -17.81
C GLY A 55 -4.20 -1.92 -17.40
N PHE A 56 -3.64 -1.78 -16.19
CA PHE A 56 -3.08 -0.50 -15.75
C PHE A 56 -1.90 -0.10 -16.65
N PRO A 57 -1.81 1.16 -17.14
CA PRO A 57 -0.78 1.55 -18.11
C PRO A 57 0.64 1.34 -17.56
N PRO A 58 1.54 0.60 -18.25
CA PRO A 58 2.88 0.28 -17.76
C PRO A 58 3.74 1.50 -17.42
N LEU A 59 3.68 2.54 -18.25
CA LEU A 59 4.41 3.78 -18.02
C LEU A 59 3.91 4.51 -16.75
N LYS A 60 2.60 4.46 -16.49
CA LYS A 60 2.01 5.01 -15.27
C LYS A 60 2.45 4.20 -14.05
N ALA A 61 2.49 2.87 -14.16
CA ALA A 61 3.00 1.98 -13.11
C ALA A 61 4.48 2.27 -12.79
N ALA A 62 5.32 2.46 -13.80
CA ALA A 62 6.73 2.82 -13.61
C ALA A 62 6.88 4.15 -12.84
N ARG A 63 6.11 5.17 -13.20
CA ARG A 63 6.06 6.43 -12.44
C ARG A 63 5.63 6.21 -10.99
N TYR A 64 4.59 5.39 -10.78
CA TYR A 64 4.12 5.07 -9.43
C TYR A 64 5.22 4.42 -8.59
N ILE A 65 5.93 3.43 -9.13
CA ILE A 65 7.02 2.73 -8.43
C ILE A 65 8.12 3.70 -8.02
N VAL A 66 8.54 4.59 -8.91
CA VAL A 66 9.57 5.60 -8.59
C VAL A 66 9.11 6.49 -7.44
N PHE A 67 7.87 7.02 -7.50
CA PHE A 67 7.35 7.90 -6.45
C PHE A 67 7.01 7.17 -5.16
N GLN A 68 6.65 5.91 -5.19
CA GLN A 68 6.48 5.07 -4.00
C GLN A 68 7.81 4.90 -3.25
N ILE A 69 8.89 4.57 -3.97
CA ILE A 69 10.22 4.42 -3.38
C ILE A 69 10.73 5.77 -2.84
N LEU A 70 10.59 6.84 -3.62
CA LEU A 70 10.96 8.19 -3.20
C LEU A 70 10.17 8.65 -1.97
N GLY A 71 8.87 8.37 -1.92
CA GLY A 71 8.02 8.65 -0.77
C GLY A 71 8.49 7.92 0.48
N GLY A 72 8.81 6.62 0.37
CA GLY A 72 9.41 5.84 1.45
C GLY A 72 10.75 6.39 1.93
N TYR A 73 11.61 6.80 1.01
CA TYR A 73 12.89 7.43 1.32
C TYR A 73 12.71 8.73 2.10
N ILE A 74 11.88 9.66 1.60
CA ILE A 74 11.62 10.93 2.26
C ILE A 74 10.98 10.74 3.63
N ALA A 75 9.99 9.83 3.74
CA ALA A 75 9.34 9.51 5.02
C ALA A 75 10.35 9.02 6.06
N CYS A 76 11.27 8.15 5.69
CA CYS A 76 12.32 7.68 6.60
C CYS A 76 13.28 8.79 7.03
N LEU A 77 13.66 9.71 6.14
CA LEU A 77 14.47 10.88 6.51
C LEU A 77 13.72 11.82 7.45
N LEU A 78 12.41 12.01 7.26
CA LEU A 78 11.58 12.80 8.18
C LEU A 78 11.47 12.14 9.55
N VAL A 79 11.28 10.83 9.62
CA VAL A 79 11.30 10.06 10.87
C VAL A 79 12.65 10.23 11.58
N TYR A 80 13.76 10.09 10.85
CA TYR A 80 15.08 10.31 11.43
C TYR A 80 15.23 11.75 11.97
N ALA A 81 14.78 12.77 11.23
CA ALA A 81 14.85 14.15 11.66
C ALA A 81 14.03 14.41 12.93
N GLN A 82 12.82 13.84 13.04
CA GLN A 82 11.94 13.98 14.20
C GLN A 82 12.51 13.31 15.46
N TRP A 83 13.12 12.14 15.29
CA TRP A 83 13.56 11.29 16.41
C TRP A 83 15.08 11.29 16.60
N ARG A 84 15.78 12.23 15.94
CA ARG A 84 17.24 12.28 15.87
C ARG A 84 17.90 12.21 17.23
N ASP A 85 17.44 13.01 18.20
CA ASP A 85 18.07 13.09 19.52
C ASP A 85 17.97 11.76 20.28
N LEU A 86 16.84 11.06 20.17
CA LEU A 86 16.65 9.74 20.78
C LEU A 86 17.48 8.66 20.04
N ILE A 87 17.59 8.74 18.73
CA ILE A 87 18.42 7.84 17.92
C ILE A 87 19.88 8.00 18.31
N LEU A 88 20.39 9.23 18.38
CA LEU A 88 21.77 9.52 18.77
C LEU A 88 22.07 9.13 20.23
N ALA A 89 21.12 9.31 21.15
CA ALA A 89 21.26 8.87 22.53
C ALA A 89 21.34 7.33 22.61
N ALA A 90 20.53 6.61 21.84
CA ALA A 90 20.60 5.15 21.78
C ALA A 90 21.93 4.66 21.17
N GLU A 91 22.45 5.33 20.14
CA GLU A 91 23.76 5.02 19.54
C GLU A 91 24.90 5.28 20.53
N ALA A 92 24.85 6.37 21.27
CA ALA A 92 25.83 6.67 22.31
C ALA A 92 25.83 5.60 23.42
N ALA A 93 24.65 5.16 23.84
CA ALA A 93 24.53 4.07 24.84
C ALA A 93 25.07 2.74 24.31
N LEU A 94 24.76 2.38 23.06
CA LEU A 94 25.31 1.17 22.43
C LEU A 94 26.83 1.24 22.23
N THR A 95 27.35 2.42 21.90
CA THR A 95 28.79 2.67 21.79
C THR A 95 29.48 2.51 23.13
N ALA A 96 28.94 3.11 24.19
CA ALA A 96 29.47 2.98 25.55
C ALA A 96 29.47 1.51 26.03
N ALA A 97 28.48 0.73 25.59
CA ALA A 97 28.40 -0.71 25.87
C ALA A 97 29.30 -1.58 24.96
N GLY A 98 29.98 -1.00 23.96
CA GLY A 98 30.79 -1.73 22.96
C GLY A 98 29.97 -2.59 22.00
N ARG A 99 28.67 -2.31 21.84
CA ARG A 99 27.72 -3.16 21.09
C ARG A 99 27.18 -2.53 19.81
N LEU A 100 27.57 -1.30 19.48
CA LEU A 100 26.98 -0.59 18.34
C LEU A 100 27.18 -1.37 17.03
N GLU A 101 28.38 -1.85 16.74
CA GLU A 101 28.66 -2.58 15.48
C GLU A 101 27.87 -3.89 15.34
N GLU A 102 27.61 -4.57 16.46
CA GLU A 102 26.84 -5.82 16.49
C GLU A 102 25.33 -5.58 16.24
N VAL A 103 24.79 -4.49 16.80
CA VAL A 103 23.33 -4.28 16.92
C VAL A 103 22.79 -3.30 15.90
N GLN A 104 23.60 -2.34 15.41
CA GLN A 104 23.13 -1.20 14.61
C GLN A 104 22.27 -1.59 13.41
N PHE A 105 22.68 -2.62 12.67
CA PHE A 105 21.97 -3.11 11.48
C PHE A 105 21.19 -4.40 11.77
N THR A 106 20.43 -4.38 12.84
CA THR A 106 19.49 -5.44 13.24
C THR A 106 18.12 -4.80 13.56
N ALA A 107 17.12 -5.65 13.77
CA ALA A 107 15.79 -5.18 14.21
C ALA A 107 15.80 -4.44 15.57
N MET A 108 16.85 -4.61 16.37
CA MET A 108 17.01 -3.99 17.69
C MET A 108 17.93 -2.77 17.65
N GLY A 109 18.52 -2.46 16.51
CA GLY A 109 19.44 -1.35 16.34
C GLY A 109 18.80 -0.12 15.68
N THR A 110 19.54 1.00 15.71
CA THR A 110 19.05 2.28 15.16
C THR A 110 18.86 2.25 13.66
N GLY A 111 19.66 1.48 12.91
CA GLY A 111 19.43 1.22 11.50
C GLY A 111 18.11 0.49 11.21
N GLY A 112 17.66 -0.36 12.15
CA GLY A 112 16.38 -1.08 12.08
C GLY A 112 15.13 -0.19 12.12
N ILE A 113 15.26 1.06 12.57
CA ILE A 113 14.19 2.06 12.53
C ILE A 113 13.85 2.42 11.08
N LEU A 114 14.85 2.48 10.22
CA LEU A 114 14.72 2.93 8.83
C LEU A 114 14.57 1.76 7.84
N ALA A 115 15.47 0.78 7.93
CA ALA A 115 15.53 -0.37 7.03
C ALA A 115 15.31 -1.68 7.79
N LEU A 116 14.88 -2.71 7.07
CA LEU A 116 14.68 -4.03 7.64
C LEU A 116 15.94 -4.87 7.49
N TYR A 117 16.22 -5.67 8.50
CA TYR A 117 17.37 -6.60 8.55
C TYR A 117 16.90 -7.96 9.06
N ALA A 118 17.47 -9.01 8.50
CA ALA A 118 17.23 -10.35 9.02
C ALA A 118 17.81 -10.48 10.44
N PRO A 119 17.15 -11.19 11.34
CA PRO A 119 17.72 -11.52 12.64
C PRO A 119 19.08 -12.22 12.48
N PRO A 120 20.04 -11.99 13.39
CA PRO A 120 21.31 -12.70 13.37
C PRO A 120 21.11 -14.22 13.36
N GLY A 121 21.75 -14.91 12.43
CA GLY A 121 21.62 -16.36 12.27
C GLY A 121 20.30 -16.82 11.60
N ALA A 122 19.49 -15.92 11.06
CA ALA A 122 18.27 -16.29 10.34
C ALA A 122 18.60 -17.14 9.10
N HIS A 123 17.80 -18.19 8.91
CA HIS A 123 17.86 -18.99 7.70
C HIS A 123 17.13 -18.28 6.57
N LEU A 124 17.85 -17.67 5.62
CA LEU A 124 17.29 -16.83 4.57
C LEU A 124 16.22 -17.55 3.70
N GLY A 125 16.34 -18.87 3.50
CA GLY A 125 15.32 -19.66 2.82
C GLY A 125 13.98 -19.67 3.55
N LEU A 126 13.99 -19.81 4.89
CA LEU A 126 12.78 -19.72 5.70
C LEU A 126 12.24 -18.30 5.75
N THR A 127 13.11 -17.30 5.78
CA THR A 127 12.71 -15.89 5.68
C THR A 127 12.02 -15.60 4.35
N PHE A 128 12.57 -16.13 3.24
CA PHE A 128 11.93 -16.05 1.93
C PHE A 128 10.54 -16.69 1.91
N VAL A 129 10.39 -17.90 2.47
CA VAL A 129 9.09 -18.59 2.54
C VAL A 129 8.10 -17.78 3.37
N ASN A 130 8.54 -17.23 4.51
CA ASN A 130 7.69 -16.38 5.36
C ASN A 130 7.19 -15.13 4.62
N GLU A 131 8.10 -14.42 3.95
CA GLU A 131 7.78 -13.25 3.13
C GLU A 131 6.79 -13.63 2.03
N PHE A 132 7.09 -14.69 1.27
CA PHE A 132 6.26 -15.15 0.15
C PHE A 132 4.84 -15.51 0.59
N VAL A 133 4.68 -16.31 1.65
CA VAL A 133 3.37 -16.73 2.16
C VAL A 133 2.58 -15.52 2.68
N THR A 134 3.25 -14.65 3.42
CA THR A 134 2.59 -13.45 3.97
C THR A 134 2.12 -12.51 2.86
N ASP A 135 2.97 -12.25 1.87
CA ASP A 135 2.63 -11.39 0.73
C ASP A 135 1.53 -12.00 -0.14
N PHE A 136 1.52 -13.33 -0.29
CA PHE A 136 0.46 -14.04 -0.98
C PHE A 136 -0.89 -13.85 -0.26
N VAL A 137 -0.95 -14.03 1.05
CA VAL A 137 -2.18 -13.83 1.85
C VAL A 137 -2.63 -12.36 1.83
N LEU A 138 -1.69 -11.43 1.99
CA LEU A 138 -1.98 -9.99 1.87
C LEU A 138 -2.58 -9.63 0.51
N ALA A 139 -1.99 -10.15 -0.56
CA ALA A 139 -2.46 -9.89 -1.91
C ALA A 139 -3.83 -10.51 -2.17
N LEU A 140 -4.14 -11.70 -1.64
CA LEU A 140 -5.50 -12.27 -1.69
C LEU A 140 -6.51 -11.32 -1.03
N ALA A 141 -6.19 -10.76 0.15
CA ALA A 141 -7.05 -9.81 0.83
C ALA A 141 -7.26 -8.52 0.01
N ILE A 142 -6.19 -8.01 -0.60
CA ILE A 142 -6.27 -6.83 -1.49
C ILE A 142 -7.15 -7.14 -2.71
N TRP A 143 -6.95 -8.29 -3.37
CA TRP A 143 -7.74 -8.68 -4.53
C TRP A 143 -9.21 -8.88 -4.20
N ALA A 144 -9.51 -9.48 -3.03
CA ALA A 144 -10.87 -9.59 -2.51
C ALA A 144 -11.55 -8.23 -2.32
N CYS A 145 -10.79 -7.21 -1.91
CA CYS A 145 -11.28 -5.84 -1.80
C CYS A 145 -11.49 -5.13 -3.15
N LEU A 146 -10.80 -5.58 -4.19
CA LEU A 146 -10.91 -5.05 -5.56
C LEU A 146 -11.94 -5.80 -6.41
N ASP A 147 -12.51 -6.87 -5.91
CA ASP A 147 -13.53 -7.66 -6.57
C ASP A 147 -14.92 -7.01 -6.39
N PRO A 148 -15.52 -6.48 -7.46
CA PRO A 148 -16.83 -5.86 -7.38
C PRO A 148 -17.96 -6.86 -7.07
N THR A 149 -17.71 -8.16 -7.24
CA THR A 149 -18.69 -9.22 -6.94
C THR A 149 -18.68 -9.66 -5.49
N ASN A 150 -17.66 -9.26 -4.71
CA ASN A 150 -17.54 -9.59 -3.30
C ASN A 150 -18.49 -8.74 -2.44
N ALA A 151 -19.68 -9.30 -2.17
CA ALA A 151 -20.70 -8.61 -1.37
C ALA A 151 -20.31 -8.39 0.10
N LEU A 152 -19.35 -9.16 0.64
CA LEU A 152 -18.90 -9.04 2.04
C LEU A 152 -17.92 -7.87 2.23
N VAL A 153 -17.27 -7.41 1.16
CA VAL A 153 -16.31 -6.30 1.21
C VAL A 153 -16.78 -5.20 0.27
N PRO A 154 -17.77 -4.40 0.68
CA PRO A 154 -18.19 -3.25 -0.11
C PRO A 154 -17.03 -2.23 -0.22
N PRO A 155 -17.00 -1.40 -1.27
CA PRO A 155 -15.90 -0.47 -1.52
C PRO A 155 -15.48 0.39 -0.34
N GLN A 156 -16.44 0.78 0.51
CA GLN A 156 -16.18 1.58 1.72
C GLN A 156 -15.45 0.81 2.82
N ALA A 157 -15.57 -0.52 2.85
CA ALA A 157 -14.88 -1.38 3.81
C ALA A 157 -13.47 -1.76 3.34
N ALA A 158 -13.18 -1.68 2.04
CA ALA A 158 -11.89 -2.07 1.46
C ALA A 158 -10.66 -1.44 2.16
N PRO A 159 -10.62 -0.12 2.45
CA PRO A 159 -9.49 0.47 3.16
C PRO A 159 -9.27 -0.14 4.55
N TRP A 160 -10.33 -0.47 5.28
CA TRP A 160 -10.25 -1.12 6.59
C TRP A 160 -9.72 -2.55 6.48
N VAL A 161 -10.27 -3.34 5.56
CA VAL A 161 -9.83 -4.73 5.34
C VAL A 161 -8.36 -4.78 4.95
N ILE A 162 -7.93 -3.96 3.99
CA ILE A 162 -6.53 -3.91 3.55
C ILE A 162 -5.63 -3.51 4.72
N SER A 163 -5.98 -2.47 5.47
CA SER A 163 -5.18 -1.95 6.57
C SER A 163 -5.00 -2.99 7.68
N PHE A 164 -6.08 -3.67 8.07
CA PHE A 164 -6.01 -4.71 9.09
C PHE A 164 -5.38 -6.01 8.58
N ALA A 165 -5.41 -6.30 7.28
CA ALA A 165 -4.61 -7.39 6.70
C ALA A 165 -3.10 -7.15 6.89
N TYR A 166 -2.63 -5.90 6.73
CA TYR A 166 -1.24 -5.54 7.07
C TYR A 166 -0.96 -5.67 8.57
N ALA A 167 -1.87 -5.27 9.45
CA ALA A 167 -1.71 -5.48 10.89
C ALA A 167 -1.61 -6.98 11.23
N MET A 168 -2.48 -7.82 10.67
CA MET A 168 -2.43 -9.27 10.81
C MET A 168 -1.08 -9.84 10.32
N ALA A 169 -0.57 -9.37 9.19
CA ALA A 169 0.74 -9.76 8.71
C ALA A 169 1.85 -9.45 9.72
N ILE A 170 1.83 -8.28 10.35
CA ILE A 170 2.80 -7.91 11.39
C ILE A 170 2.63 -8.76 12.63
N TRP A 171 1.41 -8.95 13.11
CA TRP A 171 1.15 -9.73 14.32
C TRP A 171 1.50 -11.21 14.18
N GLY A 172 1.23 -11.79 13.01
CA GLY A 172 1.41 -13.22 12.78
C GLY A 172 2.75 -13.62 12.16
N PHE A 173 3.39 -12.75 11.37
CA PHE A 173 4.48 -13.15 10.47
C PHE A 173 5.73 -12.27 10.55
N ALA A 174 5.77 -11.19 11.34
CA ALA A 174 6.90 -10.28 11.34
C ALA A 174 8.15 -10.81 12.06
N THR A 175 8.03 -11.82 12.91
CA THR A 175 9.12 -12.29 13.78
C THR A 175 10.40 -12.72 13.02
N PRO A 176 10.33 -13.49 11.90
CA PRO A 176 11.54 -13.87 11.16
C PRO A 176 12.06 -12.77 10.20
N GLY A 177 11.41 -11.63 10.14
CA GLY A 177 11.62 -10.55 9.19
C GLY A 177 10.50 -10.53 8.15
N LEU A 178 9.92 -9.37 7.95
CA LEU A 178 8.83 -9.15 6.98
C LEU A 178 8.91 -7.74 6.43
N ALA A 179 9.06 -7.61 5.12
CA ALA A 179 9.05 -6.33 4.41
C ALA A 179 7.64 -5.98 3.88
N ALA A 180 6.97 -6.94 3.29
CA ALA A 180 5.61 -6.87 2.74
C ALA A 180 5.37 -5.72 1.74
N ASN A 181 6.39 -4.92 1.44
CA ASN A 181 6.31 -3.78 0.53
C ASN A 181 7.69 -3.39 0.02
N ALA A 182 7.93 -3.61 -1.27
CA ALA A 182 9.20 -3.30 -1.93
C ALA A 182 9.57 -1.80 -1.86
N ALA A 183 8.61 -0.88 -1.95
CA ALA A 183 8.90 0.55 -1.85
C ALA A 183 9.26 0.97 -0.43
N ARG A 184 8.61 0.39 0.58
CA ARG A 184 8.95 0.60 1.99
C ARG A 184 10.37 0.11 2.29
N ASP A 185 10.72 -1.08 1.78
CA ASP A 185 12.07 -1.61 2.02
C ASP A 185 13.13 -0.80 1.28
N LEU A 186 12.99 -0.60 -0.03
CA LEU A 186 13.97 0.15 -0.82
C LEU A 186 14.11 1.60 -0.37
N GLY A 187 13.00 2.30 -0.12
CA GLY A 187 13.03 3.68 0.35
C GLY A 187 13.72 3.81 1.71
N GLY A 188 13.35 2.95 2.67
CA GLY A 188 13.98 2.92 3.98
C GLY A 188 15.46 2.53 3.93
N ARG A 189 15.82 1.61 3.07
CA ARG A 189 17.19 1.16 2.86
C ARG A 189 18.06 2.26 2.26
N PHE A 190 17.57 2.99 1.27
CA PHE A 190 18.27 4.15 0.73
C PHE A 190 18.45 5.25 1.79
N ALA A 191 17.46 5.49 2.64
CA ALA A 191 17.59 6.42 3.75
C ALA A 191 18.64 5.96 4.76
N ALA A 192 18.63 4.69 5.15
CA ALA A 192 19.64 4.12 6.03
C ALA A 192 21.05 4.21 5.43
N MET A 193 21.20 3.91 4.13
CA MET A 193 22.49 4.02 3.44
C MET A 193 22.96 5.48 3.33
N SER A 194 22.06 6.44 3.15
CA SER A 194 22.40 7.87 3.12
C SER A 194 22.91 8.38 4.47
N LEU A 195 22.47 7.79 5.58
CA LEU A 195 22.83 8.21 6.95
C LEU A 195 24.02 7.42 7.51
N TYR A 196 24.08 6.11 7.22
CA TYR A 196 25.04 5.18 7.82
C TYR A 196 26.03 4.55 6.83
N GLY A 197 25.94 4.94 5.55
CA GLY A 197 26.78 4.40 4.49
C GLY A 197 26.37 3.01 4.03
N THR A 198 27.20 2.41 3.17
CA THR A 198 26.89 1.15 2.48
C THR A 198 26.77 -0.07 3.40
N LYS A 199 27.27 -0.01 4.62
CA LYS A 199 27.08 -1.05 5.65
C LYS A 199 25.59 -1.30 5.95
N ALA A 200 24.73 -0.28 5.75
CA ALA A 200 23.29 -0.36 5.94
C ALA A 200 22.54 -1.09 4.79
N SER A 201 23.22 -1.60 3.77
CA SER A 201 22.60 -2.24 2.59
C SER A 201 21.80 -3.52 2.90
N GLY A 202 22.07 -4.21 4.00
CA GLY A 202 21.33 -5.42 4.41
C GLY A 202 21.68 -6.72 3.65
N GLY A 203 22.66 -6.67 2.74
CA GLY A 203 23.18 -7.87 2.05
C GLY A 203 22.10 -8.66 1.27
N THR A 204 22.19 -9.98 1.31
CA THR A 204 21.27 -10.88 0.59
C THR A 204 19.80 -10.73 1.04
N TYR A 205 19.55 -10.39 2.32
CA TYR A 205 18.20 -10.17 2.81
C TYR A 205 17.50 -9.02 2.07
N ALA A 206 18.25 -8.00 1.66
CA ALA A 206 17.68 -6.88 0.91
C ALA A 206 17.00 -7.31 -0.42
N ALA A 207 17.56 -8.32 -1.09
CA ALA A 207 16.96 -8.86 -2.31
C ALA A 207 15.64 -9.62 -2.00
N ILE A 208 15.61 -10.37 -0.90
CA ILE A 208 14.39 -11.06 -0.45
C ILE A 208 13.31 -10.01 -0.14
N ALA A 209 13.61 -9.02 0.68
CA ALA A 209 12.70 -7.97 1.11
C ALA A 209 12.16 -7.11 -0.05
N ALA A 210 12.98 -6.85 -1.06
CA ALA A 210 12.60 -6.01 -2.21
C ALA A 210 11.85 -6.76 -3.32
N LEU A 211 12.08 -8.08 -3.49
CA LEU A 211 11.65 -8.78 -4.70
C LEU A 211 10.61 -9.87 -4.44
N THR A 212 10.55 -10.47 -3.25
CA THR A 212 9.67 -11.64 -2.99
C THR A 212 8.19 -11.30 -3.13
N SER A 213 7.79 -10.10 -2.76
CA SER A 213 6.40 -9.64 -2.86
C SER A 213 5.87 -9.62 -4.30
N ILE A 214 6.73 -9.49 -5.31
CA ILE A 214 6.30 -9.45 -6.72
C ILE A 214 5.71 -10.79 -7.16
N PRO A 215 6.45 -11.92 -7.15
CA PRO A 215 5.88 -13.21 -7.54
C PRO A 215 4.77 -13.67 -6.60
N ALA A 216 4.83 -13.37 -5.32
CA ALA A 216 3.79 -13.72 -4.36
C ALA A 216 2.45 -13.03 -4.70
N THR A 217 2.49 -11.71 -4.98
CA THR A 217 1.28 -10.94 -5.34
C THR A 217 0.74 -11.36 -6.71
N LEU A 218 1.60 -11.63 -7.69
CA LEU A 218 1.17 -12.14 -9.00
C LEU A 218 0.48 -13.50 -8.87
N LEU A 219 1.03 -14.42 -8.08
CA LEU A 219 0.41 -15.72 -7.83
C LEU A 219 -0.92 -15.58 -7.10
N ALA A 220 -1.00 -14.69 -6.10
CA ALA A 220 -2.24 -14.43 -5.37
C ALA A 220 -3.34 -13.88 -6.29
N ALA A 221 -3.00 -12.90 -7.14
CA ALA A 221 -3.94 -12.35 -8.11
C ALA A 221 -4.43 -13.42 -9.09
N PHE A 222 -3.52 -14.24 -9.63
CA PHE A 222 -3.87 -15.37 -10.49
C PHE A 222 -4.81 -16.35 -9.78
N THR A 223 -4.50 -16.72 -8.54
CA THR A 223 -5.33 -17.62 -7.74
C THR A 223 -6.72 -17.01 -7.49
N TYR A 224 -6.78 -15.71 -7.15
CA TYR A 224 -8.04 -15.03 -6.91
C TYR A 224 -8.92 -14.97 -8.17
N GLU A 225 -8.36 -14.51 -9.29
CA GLU A 225 -9.09 -14.36 -10.56
C GLU A 225 -9.58 -15.71 -11.12
N THR A 226 -8.84 -16.80 -10.89
CA THR A 226 -9.18 -18.12 -11.46
C THR A 226 -10.01 -19.00 -10.56
N MET A 227 -9.89 -18.86 -9.23
CA MET A 227 -10.45 -19.80 -8.27
C MET A 227 -11.47 -19.19 -7.29
N LEU A 228 -11.39 -17.89 -7.03
CA LEU A 228 -12.18 -17.25 -5.97
C LEU A 228 -13.15 -16.20 -6.50
N MET A 229 -12.87 -15.60 -7.64
CA MET A 229 -13.75 -14.60 -8.26
C MET A 229 -14.94 -15.30 -8.91
N ASP A 230 -16.15 -14.86 -8.56
CA ASP A 230 -17.41 -15.36 -9.16
C ASP A 230 -17.95 -14.31 -10.13
N SER A 231 -17.67 -14.51 -11.43
CA SER A 231 -18.08 -13.60 -12.49
C SER A 231 -19.58 -13.65 -12.80
N ASP A 232 -20.29 -14.68 -12.34
CA ASP A 232 -21.72 -14.85 -12.60
C ASP A 232 -22.61 -14.23 -11.51
N ARG A 233 -22.02 -13.70 -10.45
CA ARG A 233 -22.77 -13.01 -9.39
C ARG A 233 -23.35 -11.68 -9.84
N VAL A 234 -24.61 -11.47 -9.46
CA VAL A 234 -25.25 -10.16 -9.58
C VAL A 234 -24.56 -9.16 -8.64
N LEU A 235 -24.03 -8.08 -9.19
CA LEU A 235 -23.35 -7.06 -8.41
C LEU A 235 -24.32 -6.37 -7.44
N PRO A 236 -23.95 -6.18 -6.16
CA PRO A 236 -24.71 -5.38 -5.22
C PRO A 236 -24.90 -3.95 -5.73
N ARG A 237 -26.06 -3.34 -5.45
CA ARG A 237 -26.41 -1.99 -5.92
C ARG A 237 -25.36 -0.94 -5.53
N ALA A 238 -24.83 -1.01 -4.30
CA ALA A 238 -23.77 -0.12 -3.83
C ALA A 238 -22.48 -0.25 -4.65
N THR A 239 -22.14 -1.44 -5.12
CA THR A 239 -20.97 -1.69 -5.96
C THR A 239 -21.19 -1.16 -7.38
N LEU A 240 -22.41 -1.30 -7.92
CA LEU A 240 -22.77 -0.72 -9.21
C LEU A 240 -22.70 0.83 -9.18
N GLU A 241 -23.17 1.46 -8.12
CA GLU A 241 -23.08 2.92 -7.92
C GLU A 241 -21.61 3.36 -7.83
N PHE A 242 -20.79 2.66 -7.06
CA PHE A 242 -19.35 2.93 -6.98
C PHE A 242 -18.65 2.82 -8.34
N LEU A 243 -18.93 1.77 -9.11
CA LEU A 243 -18.38 1.58 -10.45
C LEU A 243 -18.84 2.66 -11.42
N ALA A 244 -20.13 3.10 -11.32
CA ALA A 244 -20.67 4.15 -12.14
C ALA A 244 -19.97 5.50 -11.89
N VAL A 245 -19.73 5.85 -10.63
CA VAL A 245 -18.97 7.06 -10.24
C VAL A 245 -17.53 7.01 -10.77
N HIS A 246 -16.83 5.88 -10.61
CA HIS A 246 -15.48 5.71 -11.13
C HIS A 246 -15.40 5.79 -12.67
N LYS A 247 -16.38 5.25 -13.35
CA LYS A 247 -16.49 5.31 -14.80
C LYS A 247 -16.75 6.74 -15.30
N HIS A 248 -17.50 7.51 -14.55
CA HIS A 248 -17.80 8.92 -14.87
C HIS A 248 -16.52 9.79 -14.71
N HIS A 249 -15.81 9.65 -13.61
CA HIS A 249 -14.53 10.34 -13.39
C HIS A 249 -13.47 10.01 -14.45
N ARG A 250 -13.42 8.75 -14.89
CA ARG A 250 -12.48 8.33 -15.95
C ARG A 250 -12.82 9.00 -17.29
N ARG A 251 -14.10 9.13 -17.65
CA ARG A 251 -14.54 9.79 -18.88
C ARG A 251 -14.28 11.29 -18.88
N GLN A 252 -14.45 11.97 -17.75
CA GLN A 252 -14.13 13.40 -17.62
C GLN A 252 -12.63 13.69 -17.76
N GLY A 253 -11.76 12.72 -17.42
CA GLY A 253 -10.32 12.87 -17.62
C GLY A 253 -9.82 12.49 -19.02
N GLU A 254 -10.69 11.91 -19.87
CA GLU A 254 -10.38 11.48 -21.23
C GLU A 254 -11.03 12.38 -22.30
N GLU A 255 -11.89 13.34 -21.95
CA GLU A 255 -12.38 14.32 -22.92
C GLU A 255 -11.22 15.25 -23.32
N PRO A 256 -10.85 15.31 -24.63
CA PRO A 256 -9.87 16.29 -25.10
C PRO A 256 -10.48 17.69 -24.85
N GLU A 257 -9.66 18.61 -24.33
CA GLU A 257 -9.98 20.03 -24.34
C GLU A 257 -10.38 20.41 -25.77
N ALA A 258 -11.68 20.59 -26.00
CA ALA A 258 -12.19 21.12 -27.24
C ALA A 258 -11.57 22.51 -27.42
N GLU A 259 -10.71 22.65 -28.42
CA GLU A 259 -10.14 23.92 -28.85
C GLU A 259 -11.21 24.99 -28.95
N ASN A 260 -11.23 25.88 -27.99
CA ASN A 260 -12.09 27.05 -27.99
C ASN A 260 -11.47 28.12 -28.87
N HIS A 261 -11.47 27.88 -30.19
CA HIS A 261 -11.30 28.90 -31.21
C HIS A 261 -12.69 29.36 -31.67
N SER A 262 -13.31 30.22 -30.90
CA SER A 262 -14.43 31.01 -31.41
C SER A 262 -13.92 32.39 -31.75
N HIS A 263 -13.93 32.67 -33.05
CA HIS A 263 -13.87 34.00 -33.62
C HIS A 263 -14.95 34.89 -32.95
N SER A 264 -14.50 36.02 -32.47
CA SER A 264 -15.33 37.18 -32.16
C SER A 264 -15.95 37.72 -33.45
N ASP A 265 -17.28 37.68 -33.56
CA ASP A 265 -18.00 38.72 -34.29
C ASP A 265 -19.35 38.96 -33.63
N GLY A 266 -19.57 40.20 -33.31
CA GLY A 266 -20.68 40.70 -32.53
C GLY A 266 -22.05 40.61 -33.21
N LYS A 267 -23.06 40.49 -32.40
CA LYS A 267 -24.29 41.31 -32.46
C LYS A 267 -25.17 41.06 -31.25
N SER A 268 -25.46 42.12 -30.58
CA SER A 268 -26.49 42.31 -29.53
C SER A 268 -27.89 41.90 -29.96
N SER A 269 -28.60 41.14 -29.14
CA SER A 269 -30.05 41.38 -28.94
C SER A 269 -30.51 40.74 -27.61
N TYR A 270 -31.09 41.57 -26.77
CA TYR A 270 -31.79 41.20 -25.54
C TYR A 270 -33.09 40.50 -25.87
N THR A 271 -33.38 39.36 -25.22
CA THR A 271 -34.77 38.97 -24.86
C THR A 271 -34.75 38.15 -23.56
N ASN A 272 -35.55 38.64 -22.62
CA ASN A 272 -35.96 37.97 -21.37
C ASN A 272 -36.74 36.68 -21.67
N GLY A 273 -36.50 35.65 -20.85
CA GLY A 273 -37.31 34.42 -20.86
C GLY A 273 -36.98 33.50 -19.68
N SER A 274 -37.72 33.65 -18.59
CA SER A 274 -37.81 32.75 -17.45
C SER A 274 -38.23 31.32 -17.88
N GLY A 275 -37.52 30.29 -17.42
CA GLY A 275 -37.93 28.91 -17.65
C GLY A 275 -37.22 27.94 -16.69
N ALA A 276 -37.99 27.43 -15.77
CA ALA A 276 -37.65 26.50 -14.71
C ALA A 276 -36.96 25.24 -15.20
N GLY A 277 -35.90 24.84 -14.48
CA GLY A 277 -35.23 23.54 -14.66
C GLY A 277 -36.16 22.38 -14.32
N LYS A 278 -36.39 21.50 -15.27
CA LYS A 278 -36.90 20.14 -15.05
C LYS A 278 -35.72 19.17 -15.11
N THR A 279 -35.40 18.61 -13.95
CA THR A 279 -34.53 17.45 -13.81
C THR A 279 -35.17 16.26 -14.54
N HIS A 280 -34.53 15.75 -15.58
CA HIS A 280 -34.82 14.46 -16.19
C HIS A 280 -34.35 13.33 -15.28
N ILE A 281 -35.23 12.82 -14.44
CA ILE A 281 -35.18 11.49 -13.82
C ILE A 281 -36.44 10.75 -14.33
N GLU A 282 -36.42 10.33 -15.57
CA GLU A 282 -37.42 9.42 -16.16
C GLU A 282 -36.74 8.61 -17.25
N ALA A 283 -36.20 7.44 -16.91
CA ALA A 283 -35.99 6.31 -17.82
C ALA A 283 -35.38 5.08 -17.11
N LEU A 284 -36.04 4.55 -16.07
CA LEU A 284 -35.74 3.18 -15.57
C LEU A 284 -36.97 2.50 -14.95
N GLU A 285 -38.18 2.80 -15.49
CA GLU A 285 -39.34 1.96 -15.21
C GLU A 285 -39.88 1.45 -16.54
N HIS A 286 -39.46 0.21 -16.89
CA HIS A 286 -40.21 -0.79 -17.66
C HIS A 286 -39.29 -1.95 -18.04
N THR A 287 -39.25 -2.97 -17.21
CA THR A 287 -39.06 -4.36 -17.63
C THR A 287 -40.02 -5.24 -16.88
N PRO A 288 -40.85 -6.05 -17.57
CA PRO A 288 -41.89 -6.85 -16.94
C PRO A 288 -41.32 -8.05 -16.18
N ARG A 289 -41.97 -8.37 -15.06
CA ARG A 289 -41.72 -9.59 -14.29
C ARG A 289 -42.13 -10.80 -15.13
N VAL A 290 -41.21 -11.74 -15.26
CA VAL A 290 -41.48 -13.17 -15.39
C VAL A 290 -40.53 -13.89 -14.42
#